data_bd2de8bce4e33af380a796733c514870
#
_entry.id   bd2de8bce4e33af380a796733c514870
#
_cell.length_a   1.000
_cell.length_b   1.000
_cell.length_c   1.000
_cell.angle_alpha   90.00
_cell.angle_beta   90.00
_cell.angle_gamma   90.00
#
_symmetry.space_group_name_H-M   'P 1'
#
loop_
_entity.id
_entity.type
_entity.pdbx_description
1 polymer ?
#
loop_
_entity_poly.entity_id
_entity_poly.type
_entity_poly.pdbx_seq_one_letter_code
_entity_poly.pdbx_strand_id
1 'polypeptide(L)'
;MIKMTTANKARAKTEFARSVGEYIESFNEAIEYRTSLGEDHMKVQKEPRMNVGQWNMFIDMIEEAGYRIVKDDNITIGVYW
;
A
#
# COMPACT_ATOMS: atom_id res chain seq x y z
N MET A 1 -16.63 5.96 -28.80
CA MET A 1 -15.83 4.78 -29.19
C MET A 1 -15.13 4.23 -27.96
N ILE A 2 -15.28 2.96 -27.69
CA ILE A 2 -14.63 2.30 -26.54
C ILE A 2 -13.21 1.93 -26.95
N LYS A 3 -12.24 2.41 -26.17
CA LYS A 3 -10.84 2.10 -26.38
C LYS A 3 -10.48 0.79 -25.71
N MET A 4 -10.01 -0.17 -26.47
CA MET A 4 -9.64 -1.47 -25.95
C MET A 4 -8.26 -1.41 -25.29
N THR A 5 -8.14 -1.95 -24.08
CA THR A 5 -6.84 -2.06 -23.40
C THR A 5 -6.02 -3.14 -24.09
N THR A 6 -4.77 -2.83 -24.43
CA THR A 6 -3.87 -3.81 -25.05
C THR A 6 -3.45 -4.89 -24.02
N ALA A 7 -3.09 -6.06 -24.50
CA ALA A 7 -2.63 -7.16 -23.65
C ALA A 7 -1.39 -6.76 -22.83
N ASN A 8 -0.48 -5.96 -23.40
CA ASN A 8 0.70 -5.48 -22.69
C ASN A 8 0.33 -4.56 -21.52
N LYS A 9 -0.62 -3.65 -21.72
CA LYS A 9 -1.10 -2.77 -20.66
C LYS A 9 -1.83 -3.55 -19.57
N ALA A 10 -2.66 -4.52 -19.96
CA ALA A 10 -3.38 -5.35 -19.01
C ALA A 10 -2.40 -6.17 -18.15
N ARG A 11 -1.35 -6.72 -18.77
CA ARG A 11 -0.32 -7.47 -18.06
C ARG A 11 0.46 -6.59 -17.09
N ALA A 12 0.85 -5.39 -17.53
CA ALA A 12 1.56 -4.44 -16.68
C ALA A 12 0.73 -4.05 -15.45
N LYS A 13 -0.57 -3.79 -15.64
CA LYS A 13 -1.48 -3.50 -14.51
C LYS A 13 -1.61 -4.68 -13.55
N THR A 14 -1.68 -5.91 -14.08
CA THR A 14 -1.79 -7.11 -13.27
C THR A 14 -0.53 -7.30 -12.42
N GLU A 15 0.64 -7.14 -13.02
CA GLU A 15 1.93 -7.25 -12.31
C GLU A 15 2.07 -6.15 -11.25
N PHE A 16 1.69 -4.93 -11.58
CA PHE A 16 1.71 -3.80 -10.66
C PHE A 16 0.81 -4.06 -9.44
N ALA A 17 -0.44 -4.47 -9.68
CA ALA A 17 -1.40 -4.75 -8.61
C ALA A 17 -0.93 -5.93 -7.74
N ARG A 18 -0.33 -6.96 -8.36
CA ARG A 18 0.18 -8.12 -7.66
C ARG A 18 1.34 -7.76 -6.72
N SER A 19 2.26 -6.91 -7.17
CA SER A 19 3.39 -6.46 -6.34
C SER A 19 2.92 -5.60 -5.17
N VAL A 20 1.92 -4.74 -5.38
CA VAL A 20 1.32 -3.96 -4.29
C VAL A 20 0.61 -4.88 -3.31
N GLY A 21 -0.05 -5.95 -3.79
CA GLY A 21 -0.70 -6.95 -2.95
C GLY A 21 0.26 -7.61 -1.96
N GLU A 22 1.48 -7.89 -2.36
CA GLU A 22 2.50 -8.45 -1.46
C GLU A 22 2.82 -7.48 -0.31
N TYR A 23 2.92 -6.19 -0.59
CA TYR A 23 3.14 -5.18 0.45
C TYR A 23 1.94 -5.06 1.38
N ILE A 24 0.72 -5.19 0.85
CA ILE A 24 -0.50 -5.18 1.68
C ILE A 24 -0.52 -6.40 2.61
N GLU A 25 -0.12 -7.57 2.16
CA GLU A 25 -0.03 -8.76 3.02
C GLU A 25 0.94 -8.55 4.18
N SER A 26 2.12 -8.01 3.91
CA SER A 26 3.11 -7.68 4.93
C SER A 26 2.56 -6.62 5.92
N PHE A 27 1.84 -5.64 5.38
CA PHE A 27 1.19 -4.62 6.19
C PHE A 27 0.15 -5.24 7.13
N ASN A 28 -0.69 -6.14 6.64
CA ASN A 28 -1.69 -6.82 7.45
C ASN A 28 -1.08 -7.62 8.60
N GLU A 29 0.02 -8.32 8.33
CA GLU A 29 0.76 -9.06 9.36
C GLU A 29 1.29 -8.11 10.43
N ALA A 30 1.85 -6.97 10.03
CA ALA A 30 2.35 -5.97 10.97
C ALA A 30 1.22 -5.38 11.81
N ILE A 31 0.06 -5.10 11.22
CA ILE A 31 -1.12 -4.60 11.93
C ILE A 31 -1.59 -5.62 12.98
N GLU A 32 -1.69 -6.89 12.61
CA GLU A 32 -2.10 -7.94 13.55
C GLU A 32 -1.15 -8.04 14.72
N TYR A 33 0.15 -7.97 14.45
CA TYR A 33 1.17 -8.00 15.51
C TYR A 33 1.02 -6.80 16.44
N ARG A 34 0.89 -5.59 15.90
CA ARG A 34 0.75 -4.36 16.70
C ARG A 34 -0.52 -4.34 17.52
N THR A 35 -1.64 -4.79 16.95
CA THR A 35 -2.89 -4.86 17.70
C THR A 35 -2.83 -5.87 18.84
N SER A 36 -2.10 -6.97 18.65
CA SER A 36 -1.91 -7.96 19.72
C SER A 36 -1.09 -7.40 20.88
N LEU A 37 -0.28 -6.37 20.65
CA LEU A 37 0.46 -5.65 21.69
C LEU A 37 -0.34 -4.50 22.32
N GLY A 38 -1.59 -4.28 21.89
CA GLY A 38 -2.42 -3.17 22.36
C GLY A 38 -2.08 -1.82 21.74
N GLU A 39 -1.34 -1.80 20.66
CA GLU A 39 -1.00 -0.57 19.95
C GLU A 39 -2.10 -0.18 18.96
N ASP A 40 -2.24 1.11 18.69
CA ASP A 40 -3.26 1.66 17.79
C ASP A 40 -2.65 2.46 16.62
N HIS A 41 -1.34 2.38 16.44
CA HIS A 41 -0.63 3.07 15.37
C HIS A 41 0.69 2.38 15.07
N MET A 42 1.24 2.66 13.89
CA MET A 42 2.61 2.26 13.55
C MET A 42 3.15 3.17 12.45
N LYS A 43 4.47 3.20 12.31
CA LYS A 43 5.15 3.87 11.19
C LYS A 43 5.42 2.86 10.10
N VAL A 44 5.20 3.31 8.85
CA VAL A 44 5.48 2.50 7.67
C VAL A 44 6.40 3.28 6.77
N GLN A 45 7.49 2.67 6.36
CA GLN A 45 8.46 3.27 5.45
C GLN A 45 8.36 2.62 4.08
N LYS A 46 8.45 3.46 3.03
CA LYS A 46 8.47 2.98 1.65
C LYS A 46 9.67 2.04 1.45
N GLU A 47 9.41 0.85 0.94
CA GLU A 47 10.50 -0.07 0.62
C GLU A 47 11.29 0.44 -0.60
N PRO A 48 12.63 0.23 -0.61
CA PRO A 48 13.46 0.69 -1.74
C PRO A 48 13.03 0.14 -3.11
N ARG A 49 12.39 -1.05 -3.12
CA ARG A 49 11.92 -1.68 -4.36
C ARG A 49 10.62 -1.11 -4.89
N MET A 50 9.90 -0.34 -4.07
CA MET A 50 8.66 0.31 -4.50
C MET A 50 8.97 1.55 -5.31
N ASN A 51 8.30 1.72 -6.45
CA ASN A 51 8.30 3.01 -7.12
C ASN A 51 7.22 3.92 -6.51
N VAL A 52 7.22 5.19 -6.94
CA VAL A 52 6.27 6.19 -6.41
C VAL A 52 4.82 5.79 -6.67
N GLY A 53 4.54 5.22 -7.85
CA GLY A 53 3.18 4.77 -8.18
C GLY A 53 2.69 3.65 -7.27
N GLN A 54 3.54 2.68 -6.97
CA GLN A 54 3.23 1.58 -6.06
C GLN A 54 3.01 2.11 -4.63
N TRP A 55 3.86 3.03 -4.19
CA TRP A 55 3.74 3.65 -2.88
C TRP A 55 2.42 4.40 -2.72
N ASN A 56 2.04 5.20 -3.72
CA ASN A 56 0.78 5.92 -3.71
C ASN A 56 -0.42 4.98 -3.72
N MET A 57 -0.38 3.92 -4.53
CA MET A 57 -1.45 2.91 -4.55
C MET A 57 -1.58 2.20 -3.22
N PHE A 58 -0.45 1.86 -2.60
CA PHE A 58 -0.41 1.23 -1.28
C PHE A 58 -1.08 2.12 -0.23
N ILE A 59 -0.75 3.41 -0.21
CA ILE A 59 -1.35 4.39 0.70
C ILE A 59 -2.85 4.49 0.46
N ASP A 60 -3.29 4.61 -0.80
CA ASP A 60 -4.71 4.71 -1.14
C ASP A 60 -5.49 3.49 -0.67
N MET A 61 -4.94 2.30 -0.82
CA MET A 61 -5.58 1.07 -0.36
C MET A 61 -5.74 1.03 1.16
N ILE A 62 -4.73 1.50 1.89
CA ILE A 62 -4.79 1.59 3.35
C ILE A 62 -5.87 2.60 3.79
N GLU A 63 -5.92 3.75 3.15
CA GLU A 63 -6.95 4.77 3.45
C GLU A 63 -8.36 4.23 3.16
N GLU A 64 -8.55 3.55 2.05
CA GLU A 64 -9.84 2.94 1.70
C GLU A 64 -10.28 1.89 2.71
N ALA A 65 -9.33 1.22 3.34
CA ALA A 65 -9.62 0.24 4.39
C ALA A 65 -10.02 0.89 5.73
N GLY A 66 -9.97 2.22 5.83
CA GLY A 66 -10.43 2.95 7.01
C GLY A 66 -9.32 3.43 7.93
N TYR A 67 -8.06 3.21 7.59
CA TYR A 67 -6.94 3.70 8.39
C TYR A 67 -6.70 5.17 8.15
N ARG A 68 -6.31 5.89 9.20
CA ARG A 68 -5.90 7.28 9.08
C ARG A 68 -4.40 7.34 8.82
N ILE A 69 -4.00 8.13 7.83
CA ILE A 69 -2.60 8.26 7.43
C ILE A 69 -2.11 9.68 7.64
N VAL A 70 -0.92 9.80 8.24
CA VAL A 70 -0.19 11.06 8.37
C VAL A 70 1.16 10.89 7.69
N LYS A 71 1.41 11.72 6.67
CA LYS A 71 2.68 11.68 5.94
C LYS A 71 3.73 12.46 6.72
N ASP A 72 4.80 11.76 7.15
CA ASP A 72 5.93 12.40 7.81
C ASP A 72 6.89 13.00 6.78
N ASP A 73 7.19 12.25 5.73
CA ASP A 73 8.01 12.69 4.59
C ASP A 73 7.63 11.89 3.33
N ASN A 74 8.46 11.94 2.28
CA ASN A 74 8.18 11.28 1.01
C ASN A 74 8.21 9.75 1.08
N ILE A 75 8.80 9.18 2.11
CA ILE A 75 9.01 7.74 2.24
C ILE A 75 8.46 7.15 3.55
N THR A 76 7.93 7.98 4.44
CA THR A 76 7.45 7.53 5.77
C THR A 76 6.05 8.05 6.04
N ILE A 77 5.17 7.16 6.48
CA ILE A 77 3.82 7.51 6.90
C ILE A 77 3.56 6.95 8.29
N GLY A 78 2.72 7.65 9.05
CA GLY A 78 2.13 7.14 10.27
C GLY A 78 0.75 6.58 9.94
N VAL A 79 0.45 5.37 10.38
CA VAL A 79 -0.84 4.70 10.18
C VAL A 79 -1.50 4.54 11.52
N TYR A 80 -2.75 5.00 11.64
CA TYR A 80 -3.53 5.00 12.87
C TYR A 80 -4.85 4.27 12.67
N TRP A 81 -5.25 3.52 13.69
CA TRP A 81 -6.52 2.81 13.68
C TRP A 81 -7.28 2.85 15.00
#